data_2398537db99e2f9d2112c385c1be1716
#
_entry.id   2398537db99e2f9d2112c385c1be1716
#
_cell.length_a   1.000
_cell.length_b   1.000
_cell.length_c   1.000
_cell.angle_alpha   90.00
_cell.angle_beta   90.00
_cell.angle_gamma   90.00
#
_symmetry.space_group_name_H-M   'P 1'
#
loop_
_entity.id
_entity.type
_entity.pdbx_description
1 polymer ?
#
loop_
_entity_poly.entity_id
_entity_poly.type
_entity_poly.pdbx_seq_one_letter_code
_entity_poly.pdbx_strand_id
1 'polypeptide(L)'
;MQIPKFKEFFVEQDLERKKKPITVAIITIADSDDPKENTTADLISKACKKKGIECIIVNTKTSIITDKDEDKNTLTVYNFDGEGAKHTFIGKDTVCICRGGALQDEGGLSLISAFQNSQAFMLNTRAAMLTCDNKLTSALLFEKFGVPTPRTAYVSNEKNLKTALDK
;
A
#
# COMPACT_ATOMS: atom_id res chain seq x y z
N MET A 1 -3.79 -22.34 -16.75
CA MET A 1 -4.42 -21.61 -15.62
C MET A 1 -5.04 -20.35 -16.20
N GLN A 2 -6.36 -20.29 -16.35
CA GLN A 2 -7.03 -19.10 -16.88
C GLN A 2 -7.10 -18.06 -15.77
N ILE A 3 -6.56 -16.88 -16.03
CA ILE A 3 -6.70 -15.72 -15.15
C ILE A 3 -8.14 -15.22 -15.28
N PRO A 4 -8.94 -15.17 -14.22
CA PRO A 4 -10.30 -14.63 -14.28
C PRO A 4 -10.26 -13.21 -14.81
N LYS A 5 -11.15 -12.87 -15.76
CA LYS A 5 -11.24 -11.53 -16.31
C LYS A 5 -11.59 -10.56 -15.17
N PHE A 6 -10.81 -9.51 -15.04
CA PHE A 6 -10.91 -8.50 -13.97
C PHE A 6 -12.35 -7.96 -13.76
N LYS A 7 -13.20 -8.00 -14.78
CA LYS A 7 -14.62 -7.61 -14.70
C LYS A 7 -15.50 -8.62 -13.95
N GLU A 8 -15.20 -9.91 -13.98
CA GLU A 8 -16.05 -10.94 -13.36
C GLU A 8 -15.91 -10.94 -11.84
N PHE A 9 -14.73 -10.56 -11.32
CA PHE A 9 -14.48 -10.49 -9.88
C PHE A 9 -15.29 -9.39 -9.16
N PHE A 10 -15.68 -8.32 -9.88
CA PHE A 10 -16.44 -7.20 -9.33
C PHE A 10 -17.95 -7.33 -9.49
N VAL A 11 -18.44 -8.15 -10.41
CA VAL A 11 -19.88 -8.22 -10.75
C VAL A 11 -20.67 -9.13 -9.79
N GLU A 12 -20.07 -10.18 -9.23
CA GLU A 12 -20.80 -11.10 -8.34
C GLU A 12 -20.99 -10.60 -6.91
N GLN A 13 -20.18 -9.62 -6.44
CA GLN A 13 -20.35 -9.03 -5.11
C GLN A 13 -21.30 -7.84 -5.05
N ASP A 14 -21.72 -7.31 -6.20
CA ASP A 14 -22.44 -6.02 -6.28
C ASP A 14 -23.98 -6.14 -6.18
N LEU A 15 -24.55 -7.35 -6.17
CA LEU A 15 -26.02 -7.51 -6.30
C LEU A 15 -26.80 -7.42 -4.99
N GLU A 16 -26.18 -7.44 -3.81
CA GLU A 16 -26.87 -7.36 -2.51
C GLU A 16 -26.35 -6.32 -1.51
N ARG A 17 -25.32 -5.54 -1.83
CA ARG A 17 -24.84 -4.49 -0.96
C ARG A 17 -25.68 -3.21 -1.16
N LYS A 18 -26.58 -2.91 -0.24
CA LYS A 18 -26.90 -1.51 0.06
C LYS A 18 -25.54 -0.81 0.20
N LYS A 19 -25.24 0.14 -0.68
CA LYS A 19 -23.93 0.84 -0.77
C LYS A 19 -23.54 1.37 0.60
N LYS A 20 -22.77 0.59 1.36
CA LYS A 20 -22.09 1.13 2.53
C LYS A 20 -21.03 2.10 2.03
N PRO A 21 -20.83 3.23 2.69
CA PRO A 21 -19.80 4.18 2.30
C PRO A 21 -18.42 3.47 2.38
N ILE A 22 -17.66 3.57 1.31
CA ILE A 22 -16.28 3.07 1.26
C ILE A 22 -15.37 4.17 1.80
N THR A 23 -14.45 3.82 2.70
CA THR A 23 -13.38 4.70 3.16
C THR A 23 -12.09 4.35 2.44
N VAL A 24 -11.36 5.35 1.95
CA VAL A 24 -10.04 5.19 1.36
C VAL A 24 -8.99 5.59 2.39
N ALA A 25 -8.08 4.66 2.73
CA ALA A 25 -6.89 4.93 3.53
C ALA A 25 -5.67 5.03 2.61
N ILE A 26 -4.93 6.13 2.64
CA ILE A 26 -3.68 6.28 1.89
C ILE A 26 -2.53 6.20 2.88
N ILE A 27 -1.78 5.10 2.84
CA ILE A 27 -0.56 4.95 3.66
C ILE A 27 0.60 5.56 2.88
N THR A 28 1.27 6.52 3.46
CA THR A 28 2.41 7.22 2.85
C THR A 28 3.39 7.68 3.92
N ILE A 29 4.64 7.87 3.54
CA ILE A 29 5.55 8.73 4.30
C ILE A 29 5.29 10.15 3.82
N ALA A 30 4.84 11.00 4.74
CA ALA A 30 4.85 12.44 4.54
C ALA A 30 6.03 13.01 5.30
N ASP A 31 6.95 13.69 4.67
CA ASP A 31 7.79 14.64 5.35
C ASP A 31 6.96 15.92 5.52
N SER A 32 6.63 16.23 6.78
CA SER A 32 5.85 17.42 7.13
C SER A 32 6.52 18.73 6.66
N ASP A 33 7.80 18.66 6.35
CA ASP A 33 8.63 19.81 6.01
C ASP A 33 8.79 20.03 4.49
N ASP A 34 8.40 19.06 3.64
CA ASP A 34 8.38 19.25 2.18
C ASP A 34 6.97 19.09 1.59
N PRO A 35 6.26 20.19 1.32
CA PRO A 35 4.93 20.16 0.72
C PRO A 35 4.90 19.55 -0.69
N LYS A 36 6.06 19.26 -1.31
CA LYS A 36 6.13 18.62 -2.64
C LYS A 36 6.08 17.11 -2.59
N GLU A 37 6.39 16.47 -1.46
CA GLU A 37 6.41 15.00 -1.36
C GLU A 37 5.02 14.35 -1.37
N ASN A 38 3.96 15.09 -1.04
CA ASN A 38 2.60 14.57 -0.92
C ASN A 38 1.71 14.75 -2.17
N THR A 39 2.25 15.14 -3.29
CA THR A 39 1.44 15.45 -4.49
C THR A 39 0.54 14.31 -4.94
N THR A 40 0.99 13.05 -4.85
CA THR A 40 0.17 11.90 -5.28
C THR A 40 -0.93 11.57 -4.27
N ALA A 41 -0.63 11.55 -2.97
CA ALA A 41 -1.61 11.30 -1.92
C ALA A 41 -2.69 12.39 -1.92
N ASP A 42 -2.28 13.66 -2.05
CA ASP A 42 -3.19 14.79 -2.13
C ASP A 42 -4.08 14.74 -3.38
N LEU A 43 -3.54 14.37 -4.54
CA LEU A 43 -4.32 14.23 -5.76
C LEU A 43 -5.37 13.13 -5.62
N ILE A 44 -5.02 11.98 -5.04
CA ILE A 44 -5.97 10.90 -4.77
C ILE A 44 -7.04 11.37 -3.78
N SER A 45 -6.64 12.02 -2.68
CA SER A 45 -7.55 12.57 -1.68
C SER A 45 -8.54 13.56 -2.29
N LYS A 46 -8.06 14.51 -3.09
CA LYS A 46 -8.90 15.45 -3.84
C LYS A 46 -9.87 14.75 -4.80
N ALA A 47 -9.42 13.69 -5.47
CA ALA A 47 -10.26 12.90 -6.38
C ALA A 47 -11.37 12.16 -5.62
N CYS A 48 -11.05 11.57 -4.46
CA CYS A 48 -12.02 10.93 -3.57
C CYS A 48 -13.07 11.95 -3.10
N LYS A 49 -12.63 13.11 -2.61
CA LYS A 49 -13.51 14.18 -2.14
C LYS A 49 -14.49 14.65 -3.22
N LYS A 50 -14.03 14.79 -4.48
CA LYS A 50 -14.90 15.15 -5.61
C LYS A 50 -15.99 14.09 -5.88
N LYS A 51 -15.76 12.85 -5.47
CA LYS A 51 -16.70 11.72 -5.63
C LYS A 51 -17.52 11.46 -4.36
N GLY A 52 -17.39 12.27 -3.31
CA GLY A 52 -18.05 12.06 -2.03
C GLY A 52 -17.54 10.83 -1.27
N ILE A 53 -16.31 10.38 -1.55
CA ILE A 53 -15.65 9.26 -0.89
C ILE A 53 -14.79 9.81 0.24
N GLU A 54 -14.97 9.29 1.45
CA GLU A 54 -14.10 9.59 2.57
C GLU A 54 -12.67 9.10 2.29
N CYS A 55 -11.68 9.97 2.50
CA CYS A 55 -10.29 9.65 2.25
C CYS A 55 -9.42 10.18 3.38
N ILE A 56 -8.67 9.29 4.01
CA ILE A 56 -7.81 9.57 5.15
C ILE A 56 -6.37 9.27 4.76
N ILE A 57 -5.48 10.24 4.94
CA ILE A 57 -4.04 10.05 4.76
C ILE A 57 -3.47 9.56 6.09
N VAL A 58 -2.78 8.42 6.04
CA VAL A 58 -2.13 7.79 7.18
C VAL A 58 -0.63 7.93 6.99
N ASN A 59 -0.03 8.82 7.77
CA ASN A 59 1.40 9.08 7.73
C ASN A 59 2.15 8.07 8.61
N THR A 60 3.06 7.29 8.01
CA THR A 60 3.78 6.23 8.73
C THR A 60 4.69 6.78 9.85
N LYS A 61 5.13 8.03 9.76
CA LYS A 61 6.00 8.65 10.78
C LYS A 61 5.24 9.16 12.00
N THR A 62 3.97 9.51 11.84
CA THR A 62 3.18 10.18 12.89
C THR A 62 1.95 9.40 13.31
N SER A 63 1.67 8.26 12.67
CA SER A 63 0.51 7.42 13.00
C SER A 63 0.87 6.34 14.00
N ILE A 64 -0.04 6.10 14.94
CA ILE A 64 0.02 4.99 15.89
C ILE A 64 -1.18 4.09 15.66
N ILE A 65 -0.95 2.78 15.67
CA ILE A 65 -1.97 1.74 15.73
C ILE A 65 -1.96 1.10 17.10
N THR A 66 -3.13 0.65 17.56
CA THR A 66 -3.22 -0.11 18.80
C THR A 66 -3.85 -1.46 18.53
N ASP A 67 -3.45 -2.47 19.29
CA ASP A 67 -3.98 -3.84 19.24
C ASP A 67 -5.29 -4.02 20.02
N LYS A 68 -5.90 -2.92 20.47
CA LYS A 68 -7.05 -2.94 21.40
C LYS A 68 -8.41 -2.90 20.72
N ASP A 69 -8.48 -3.05 19.41
CA ASP A 69 -9.79 -3.17 18.77
C ASP A 69 -10.38 -4.54 19.06
N GLU A 70 -11.51 -4.58 19.77
CA GLU A 70 -12.22 -5.80 20.13
C GLU A 70 -12.73 -6.57 18.90
N ASP A 71 -13.00 -5.84 17.81
CA ASP A 71 -13.39 -6.41 16.53
C ASP A 71 -12.17 -6.55 15.60
N LYS A 72 -11.79 -7.78 15.28
CA LYS A 72 -10.68 -8.10 14.37
C LYS A 72 -10.83 -7.52 12.95
N ASN A 73 -12.02 -7.05 12.59
CA ASN A 73 -12.30 -6.43 11.29
C ASN A 73 -12.22 -4.92 11.34
N THR A 74 -11.88 -4.34 12.47
CA THR A 74 -11.65 -2.90 12.63
C THR A 74 -10.19 -2.60 12.89
N LEU A 75 -9.77 -1.42 12.50
CA LEU A 75 -8.43 -0.89 12.77
C LEU A 75 -8.56 0.56 13.19
N THR A 76 -8.09 0.87 14.39
CA THR A 76 -8.00 2.24 14.87
C THR A 76 -6.59 2.79 14.65
N VAL A 77 -6.54 3.92 13.97
CA VAL A 77 -5.30 4.68 13.71
C VAL A 77 -5.42 6.05 14.36
N TYR A 78 -4.40 6.46 15.06
CA TYR A 78 -4.25 7.81 15.61
C TYR A 78 -3.21 8.55 14.77
N ASN A 79 -3.61 9.61 14.07
CA ASN A 79 -2.72 10.50 13.36
C ASN A 79 -2.33 11.66 14.28
N PHE A 80 -1.05 11.89 14.47
CA PHE A 80 -0.53 12.97 15.31
C PHE A 80 -0.06 14.18 14.50
N ASP A 81 -0.59 14.37 13.29
CA ASP A 81 -0.35 15.56 12.47
C ASP A 81 -1.15 16.74 13.07
N GLY A 82 -0.64 17.31 14.17
CA GLY A 82 -1.21 18.46 14.85
C GLY A 82 -2.18 18.10 15.99
N GLU A 83 -3.45 17.89 15.72
CA GLU A 83 -4.51 17.74 16.75
C GLU A 83 -4.81 16.29 17.18
N GLY A 84 -4.09 15.30 16.65
CA GLY A 84 -4.25 13.90 17.08
C GLY A 84 -5.59 13.28 16.69
N ALA A 85 -5.94 13.31 15.41
CA ALA A 85 -7.18 12.74 14.94
C ALA A 85 -7.22 11.20 15.07
N LYS A 86 -8.28 10.68 15.66
CA LYS A 86 -8.58 9.25 15.72
C LYS A 86 -9.45 8.85 14.55
N HIS A 87 -9.02 7.83 13.80
CA HIS A 87 -9.78 7.25 12.69
C HIS A 87 -9.98 5.75 12.93
N THR A 88 -11.21 5.28 12.79
CA THR A 88 -11.54 3.86 12.89
C THR A 88 -11.97 3.36 11.50
N PHE A 89 -11.24 2.39 10.98
CA PHE A 89 -11.46 1.77 9.68
C PHE A 89 -12.18 0.43 9.87
N ILE A 90 -13.23 0.19 9.08
CA ILE A 90 -13.88 -1.12 8.98
C ILE A 90 -13.26 -1.84 7.78
N GLY A 91 -12.51 -2.91 8.01
CA GLY A 91 -11.65 -3.52 7.00
C GLY A 91 -12.34 -3.78 5.67
N LYS A 92 -13.45 -4.51 5.68
CA LYS A 92 -14.21 -4.85 4.46
C LYS A 92 -14.81 -3.66 3.71
N ASP A 93 -14.94 -2.51 4.37
CA ASP A 93 -15.46 -1.28 3.80
C ASP A 93 -14.33 -0.27 3.52
N THR A 94 -13.06 -0.70 3.66
CA THR A 94 -11.85 0.12 3.48
C THR A 94 -11.04 -0.33 2.27
N VAL A 95 -10.65 0.63 1.44
CA VAL A 95 -9.63 0.46 0.40
C VAL A 95 -8.35 1.13 0.87
N CYS A 96 -7.29 0.35 1.01
CA CYS A 96 -5.99 0.84 1.42
C CYS A 96 -5.06 1.01 0.21
N ILE A 97 -4.53 2.20 0.01
CA ILE A 97 -3.58 2.54 -1.06
C ILE A 97 -2.24 2.86 -0.42
N CYS A 98 -1.22 2.05 -0.74
CA CYS A 98 0.14 2.29 -0.25
C CYS A 98 0.91 3.12 -1.27
N ARG A 99 1.47 4.27 -0.86
CA ARG A 99 2.19 5.20 -1.73
C ARG A 99 3.46 5.74 -1.09
N GLY A 100 4.37 6.17 -1.97
CA GLY A 100 5.65 6.74 -1.54
C GLY A 100 6.51 5.74 -0.77
N GLY A 101 7.38 6.24 0.08
CA GLY A 101 8.31 5.44 0.87
C GLY A 101 7.69 4.65 2.04
N ALA A 102 6.40 4.27 1.98
CA ALA A 102 5.70 3.56 3.07
C ALA A 102 6.35 2.23 3.48
N LEU A 103 7.29 1.71 2.68
CA LEU A 103 8.08 0.51 2.99
C LEU A 103 9.47 0.81 3.55
N GLN A 104 9.84 2.07 3.73
CA GLN A 104 11.22 2.41 4.11
C GLN A 104 11.54 2.11 5.58
N ASP A 105 10.51 1.86 6.38
CA ASP A 105 10.69 1.54 7.79
C ASP A 105 9.74 0.42 8.27
N GLU A 106 10.04 -0.15 9.44
CA GLU A 106 9.23 -1.19 10.06
C GLU A 106 7.84 -0.68 10.47
N GLY A 107 7.71 0.60 10.78
CA GLY A 107 6.43 1.22 11.12
C GLY A 107 5.46 1.21 9.96
N GLY A 108 5.93 1.59 8.76
CA GLY A 108 5.15 1.52 7.54
C GLY A 108 4.73 0.09 7.18
N LEU A 109 5.66 -0.87 7.30
CA LEU A 109 5.35 -2.28 7.09
C LEU A 109 4.32 -2.82 8.09
N SER A 110 4.39 -2.38 9.34
CA SER A 110 3.44 -2.76 10.39
C SER A 110 2.06 -2.19 10.12
N LEU A 111 1.95 -0.92 9.72
CA LEU A 111 0.70 -0.30 9.30
C LEU A 111 0.04 -1.05 8.12
N ILE A 112 0.82 -1.36 7.08
CA ILE A 112 0.32 -2.12 5.92
C ILE A 112 -0.18 -3.49 6.37
N SER A 113 0.54 -4.18 7.25
CA SER A 113 0.13 -5.47 7.80
C SER A 113 -1.15 -5.36 8.62
N ALA A 114 -1.30 -4.31 9.42
CA ALA A 114 -2.49 -4.08 10.22
C ALA A 114 -3.75 -3.87 9.35
N PHE A 115 -3.65 -3.06 8.31
CA PHE A 115 -4.74 -2.90 7.33
C PHE A 115 -5.06 -4.21 6.61
N GLN A 116 -4.04 -4.98 6.22
CA GLN A 116 -4.25 -6.28 5.58
C GLN A 116 -4.94 -7.28 6.52
N ASN A 117 -4.54 -7.31 7.80
CA ASN A 117 -5.13 -8.19 8.81
C ASN A 117 -6.57 -7.80 9.15
N SER A 118 -6.93 -6.51 9.09
CA SER A 118 -8.31 -6.04 9.25
C SER A 118 -9.21 -6.36 8.05
N GLN A 119 -8.71 -7.07 7.05
CA GLN A 119 -9.41 -7.41 5.80
C GLN A 119 -9.71 -6.21 4.88
N ALA A 120 -8.95 -5.14 4.98
CA ALA A 120 -9.02 -4.05 4.02
C ALA A 120 -8.61 -4.52 2.62
N PHE A 121 -9.25 -3.95 1.60
CA PHE A 121 -8.84 -4.20 0.22
C PHE A 121 -7.55 -3.45 -0.09
N MET A 122 -6.46 -4.20 -0.27
CA MET A 122 -5.13 -3.62 -0.43
C MET A 122 -4.76 -3.35 -1.89
N LEU A 123 -4.40 -2.12 -2.19
CA LEU A 123 -3.75 -1.68 -3.44
C LEU A 123 -2.35 -1.13 -3.08
N ASN A 124 -1.31 -1.87 -3.07
CA ASN A 124 -0.94 -3.24 -3.27
C ASN A 124 -0.78 -3.97 -1.93
N THR A 125 -0.68 -5.31 -1.94
CA THR A 125 -0.38 -6.08 -0.73
C THR A 125 1.07 -5.85 -0.28
N ARG A 126 1.35 -6.10 1.02
CA ARG A 126 2.71 -6.03 1.57
C ARG A 126 3.70 -6.88 0.76
N ALA A 127 3.32 -8.11 0.41
CA ALA A 127 4.17 -9.01 -0.37
C ALA A 127 4.48 -8.45 -1.76
N ALA A 128 3.49 -7.91 -2.47
CA ALA A 128 3.69 -7.30 -3.79
C ALA A 128 4.63 -6.10 -3.71
N MET A 129 4.47 -5.25 -2.71
CA MET A 129 5.31 -4.08 -2.52
C MET A 129 6.77 -4.45 -2.24
N LEU A 130 7.02 -5.40 -1.32
CA LEU A 130 8.37 -5.89 -1.02
C LEU A 130 9.04 -6.52 -2.25
N THR A 131 8.27 -7.24 -3.06
CA THR A 131 8.78 -7.83 -4.31
C THR A 131 9.17 -6.73 -5.31
N CYS A 132 8.33 -5.71 -5.48
CA CYS A 132 8.59 -4.64 -6.44
C CYS A 132 9.70 -3.68 -6.00
N ASP A 133 9.91 -3.52 -4.71
CA ASP A 133 10.98 -2.68 -4.17
C ASP A 133 12.37 -3.28 -4.44
N ASN A 134 12.49 -4.59 -4.45
CA ASN A 134 13.73 -5.28 -4.75
C ASN A 134 13.86 -5.57 -6.26
N LYS A 135 14.76 -4.83 -6.94
CA LYS A 135 14.95 -4.92 -8.39
C LYS A 135 15.37 -6.31 -8.86
N LEU A 136 16.26 -6.99 -8.12
CA LEU A 136 16.68 -8.35 -8.46
C LEU A 136 15.51 -9.34 -8.31
N THR A 137 14.76 -9.26 -7.20
CA THR A 137 13.58 -10.11 -6.98
C THR A 137 12.54 -9.90 -8.08
N SER A 138 12.30 -8.66 -8.49
CA SER A 138 11.41 -8.34 -9.60
C SER A 138 11.88 -8.95 -10.92
N ALA A 139 13.20 -8.84 -11.23
CA ALA A 139 13.76 -9.41 -12.44
C ALA A 139 13.64 -10.94 -12.47
N LEU A 140 13.96 -11.62 -11.37
CA LEU A 140 13.82 -13.07 -11.25
C LEU A 140 12.37 -13.53 -11.37
N LEU A 141 11.43 -12.74 -10.85
CA LEU A 141 10.01 -13.05 -10.98
C LEU A 141 9.54 -12.90 -12.43
N PHE A 142 9.96 -11.85 -13.12
CA PHE A 142 9.66 -11.65 -14.53
C PHE A 142 10.22 -12.78 -15.39
N GLU A 143 11.47 -13.19 -15.16
CA GLU A 143 12.08 -14.33 -15.84
C GLU A 143 11.25 -15.61 -15.63
N LYS A 144 10.86 -15.90 -14.37
CA LYS A 144 10.03 -17.07 -14.03
C LYS A 144 8.70 -17.10 -14.79
N PHE A 145 8.11 -15.94 -15.09
CA PHE A 145 6.85 -15.84 -15.84
C PHE A 145 7.04 -15.57 -17.33
N GLY A 146 8.26 -15.65 -17.85
CA GLY A 146 8.55 -15.44 -19.27
C GLY A 146 8.36 -14.00 -19.75
N VAL A 147 8.37 -13.02 -18.83
CA VAL A 147 8.30 -11.60 -19.17
C VAL A 147 9.70 -11.12 -19.56
N PRO A 148 9.90 -10.58 -20.76
CA PRO A 148 11.21 -10.06 -21.18
C PRO A 148 11.72 -8.99 -20.20
N THR A 149 12.93 -9.17 -19.72
CA THR A 149 13.56 -8.24 -18.77
C THR A 149 15.05 -8.06 -19.12
N PRO A 150 15.63 -6.91 -18.89
CA PRO A 150 17.08 -6.73 -19.02
C PRO A 150 17.83 -7.68 -18.11
N ARG A 151 19.00 -8.13 -18.56
CA ARG A 151 19.90 -8.92 -17.70
C ARG A 151 20.22 -8.13 -16.45
N THR A 152 19.99 -8.74 -15.30
CA THR A 152 20.12 -8.10 -13.99
C THR A 152 21.04 -8.92 -13.12
N ALA A 153 22.01 -8.27 -12.48
CA ALA A 153 22.92 -8.89 -11.53
C ALA A 153 22.91 -8.10 -10.22
N TYR A 154 23.02 -8.82 -9.11
CA TYR A 154 23.30 -8.23 -7.82
C TYR A 154 24.80 -8.26 -7.56
N VAL A 155 25.36 -7.12 -7.21
CA VAL A 155 26.77 -6.95 -6.89
C VAL A 155 26.89 -6.44 -5.46
N SER A 156 27.49 -7.27 -4.58
CA SER A 156 27.61 -6.96 -3.14
C SER A 156 28.68 -5.91 -2.83
N ASN A 157 29.63 -5.70 -3.75
CA ASN A 157 30.68 -4.70 -3.61
C ASN A 157 31.22 -4.30 -4.98
N GLU A 158 31.87 -3.14 -5.05
CA GLU A 158 32.41 -2.58 -6.28
C GLU A 158 33.45 -3.48 -6.96
N LYS A 159 34.26 -4.23 -6.20
CA LYS A 159 35.30 -5.12 -6.75
C LYS A 159 34.70 -6.21 -7.63
N ASN A 160 33.46 -6.62 -7.37
CA ASN A 160 32.78 -7.66 -8.14
C ASN A 160 32.05 -7.11 -9.38
N LEU A 161 31.99 -5.79 -9.54
CA LEU A 161 31.27 -5.16 -10.65
C LEU A 161 31.84 -5.59 -12.02
N LYS A 162 33.16 -5.56 -12.18
CA LYS A 162 33.80 -5.97 -13.42
C LYS A 162 33.49 -7.42 -13.81
N THR A 163 33.56 -8.34 -12.85
CA THR A 163 33.20 -9.75 -13.06
C THR A 163 31.74 -9.92 -13.45
N ALA A 164 30.85 -9.09 -12.91
CA ALA A 164 29.42 -9.13 -13.24
C ALA A 164 29.14 -8.59 -14.67
N LEU A 165 29.92 -7.62 -15.14
CA LEU A 165 29.78 -7.04 -16.48
C LEU A 165 30.34 -7.97 -17.58
N ASP A 166 31.32 -8.82 -17.25
CA ASP A 166 31.96 -9.75 -18.19
C ASP A 166 31.14 -11.05 -18.40
N LYS A 167 30.03 -11.24 -17.68
CA LYS A 167 29.09 -12.37 -17.76
C LYS A 167 27.78 -12.03 -18.39
#